data_ff152a9d31b4282eb1f2a50a490de30a
#
_entry.id   ff152a9d31b4282eb1f2a50a490de30a
#
_cell.length_a   1.000
_cell.length_b   1.000
_cell.length_c   1.000
_cell.angle_alpha   90.00
_cell.angle_beta   90.00
_cell.angle_gamma   90.00
#
_symmetry.space_group_name_H-M   'P 1'
#
loop_
_entity.id
_entity.type
_entity.pdbx_description
1 polymer ?
#
loop_
_entity_poly.entity_id
_entity_poly.type
_entity_poly.pdbx_seq_one_letter_code
_entity_poly.pdbx_strand_id
1 'polypeptide(L)'
;MNKKPIVILAIFAVFCLIIAAGCTSSVTTTTPSVHYPTVSINSTPIKYVRVNGVDLAYREYGSGGEPILLQEGFDETQDTAWNATFLGLLATKYHVYTYDYRGVGYSNDTPGNHTILEYADDAAALMPALGYSSMNVYGQSLGSCISQELVINHPERVRKLGLDSVSYSIRIPECQNLFNKIQSVANNTQPAAPGVQKEAYACLAWNGTWSGLSGIQQNTMLVVGTADNITPQAVAVQIAGQINGTWLVRFKDLPHVGNHEAPVEYGENALDFLGMNESPPYINP
;
A
#
# COMPACT_ATOMS: atom_id res chain seq x y z
N MET A 1 42.27 -79.69 11.93
CA MET A 1 40.93 -79.14 11.85
C MET A 1 40.50 -78.75 13.25
N ASN A 2 40.73 -77.52 13.65
CA ASN A 2 40.49 -77.02 15.00
C ASN A 2 39.15 -76.26 15.05
N LYS A 3 38.23 -76.87 15.83
CA LYS A 3 36.96 -76.18 16.19
C LYS A 3 37.18 -75.34 17.46
N LYS A 4 36.97 -74.08 17.37
CA LYS A 4 36.93 -73.16 18.55
C LYS A 4 35.52 -73.16 19.16
N PRO A 5 35.35 -73.12 20.49
CA PRO A 5 34.03 -73.07 21.13
C PRO A 5 33.50 -71.65 21.20
N ILE A 6 32.20 -71.56 21.01
CA ILE A 6 31.43 -70.35 21.18
C ILE A 6 31.10 -70.20 22.65
N VAL A 7 31.51 -69.04 23.27
CA VAL A 7 31.13 -68.69 24.64
C VAL A 7 29.86 -67.88 24.55
N ILE A 8 28.75 -68.34 25.10
CA ILE A 8 27.50 -67.62 25.27
C ILE A 8 27.56 -66.88 26.59
N LEU A 9 27.60 -65.56 26.53
CA LEU A 9 27.53 -64.73 27.73
C LEU A 9 26.05 -64.36 27.98
N ALA A 10 25.46 -64.88 29.03
CA ALA A 10 24.14 -64.60 29.48
C ALA A 10 24.21 -63.29 30.32
N ILE A 11 23.60 -62.21 29.83
CA ILE A 11 23.42 -60.95 30.56
C ILE A 11 22.09 -60.98 31.26
N PHE A 12 22.10 -61.00 32.61
CA PHE A 12 20.94 -60.80 33.45
C PHE A 12 20.53 -59.34 33.43
N ALA A 13 19.38 -59.06 32.87
CA ALA A 13 18.76 -57.72 32.94
C ALA A 13 17.95 -57.63 34.24
N VAL A 14 18.44 -56.82 35.18
CA VAL A 14 17.66 -56.43 36.40
C VAL A 14 16.71 -55.29 35.97
N PHE A 15 15.44 -55.57 35.97
CA PHE A 15 14.37 -54.59 35.76
C PHE A 15 14.17 -53.82 37.06
N CYS A 16 14.71 -52.58 37.16
CA CYS A 16 14.32 -51.64 38.19
C CYS A 16 13.07 -50.91 37.73
N LEU A 17 11.92 -51.19 38.30
CA LEU A 17 10.69 -50.42 38.14
C LEU A 17 10.83 -49.09 38.93
N ILE A 18 11.17 -48.00 38.25
CA ILE A 18 11.08 -46.68 38.81
C ILE A 18 9.67 -46.17 38.51
N ILE A 19 8.78 -46.09 39.50
CA ILE A 19 7.51 -45.39 39.43
C ILE A 19 7.84 -43.89 39.49
N ALA A 20 8.02 -43.25 38.34
CA ALA A 20 8.10 -41.81 38.24
C ALA A 20 6.65 -41.25 38.31
N ALA A 21 6.25 -40.71 39.47
CA ALA A 21 5.08 -39.86 39.60
C ALA A 21 5.37 -38.57 38.79
N GLY A 22 5.02 -38.58 37.52
CA GLY A 22 5.14 -37.43 36.66
C GLY A 22 4.10 -36.38 36.98
N CYS A 23 4.47 -35.33 37.72
CA CYS A 23 3.77 -34.08 37.67
C CYS A 23 3.92 -33.51 36.24
N THR A 24 2.92 -33.72 35.40
CA THR A 24 2.81 -32.99 34.12
C THR A 24 2.33 -31.57 34.41
N SER A 25 3.27 -30.69 34.76
CA SER A 25 2.99 -29.25 34.68
C SER A 25 2.87 -28.89 33.20
N SER A 26 1.66 -28.71 32.70
CA SER A 26 1.41 -28.11 31.41
C SER A 26 1.90 -26.68 31.50
N VAL A 27 3.12 -26.43 30.94
CA VAL A 27 3.59 -25.07 30.69
C VAL A 27 2.73 -24.51 29.54
N THR A 28 1.70 -23.78 29.89
CA THR A 28 0.97 -22.95 28.92
C THR A 28 1.90 -21.82 28.53
N THR A 29 2.66 -22.00 27.47
CA THR A 29 3.38 -20.89 26.83
C THR A 29 2.34 -19.95 26.21
N THR A 30 1.87 -18.98 26.97
CA THR A 30 1.17 -17.84 26.41
C THR A 30 2.21 -17.02 25.66
N THR A 31 2.25 -17.17 24.34
CA THR A 31 2.96 -16.23 23.48
C THR A 31 2.31 -14.86 23.72
N PRO A 32 3.06 -13.82 24.11
CA PRO A 32 2.47 -12.50 24.27
C PRO A 32 1.85 -12.10 22.92
N SER A 33 0.56 -11.78 22.91
CA SER A 33 -0.08 -11.21 21.73
C SER A 33 0.53 -9.82 21.50
N VAL A 34 1.26 -9.66 20.41
CA VAL A 34 1.72 -8.33 20.00
C VAL A 34 0.48 -7.53 19.58
N HIS A 35 0.23 -6.45 20.31
CA HIS A 35 -0.88 -5.55 20.00
C HIS A 35 -0.36 -4.39 19.16
N TYR A 36 -0.77 -4.33 17.90
CA TYR A 36 -0.43 -3.24 17.00
C TYR A 36 -1.42 -2.07 17.15
N PRO A 37 -0.97 -0.82 16.97
CA PRO A 37 -1.85 0.34 17.02
C PRO A 37 -2.88 0.28 15.88
N THR A 38 -4.12 0.61 16.19
CA THR A 38 -5.22 0.69 15.22
C THR A 38 -5.95 2.02 15.37
N VAL A 39 -6.58 2.47 14.28
CA VAL A 39 -7.48 3.63 14.30
C VAL A 39 -8.92 3.18 14.12
N SER A 40 -9.87 4.03 14.52
CA SER A 40 -11.29 3.78 14.27
C SER A 40 -11.74 4.62 13.07
N ILE A 41 -11.69 4.04 11.87
CA ILE A 41 -11.98 4.74 10.61
C ILE A 41 -13.37 5.36 10.65
N ASN A 42 -14.41 4.56 10.92
CA ASN A 42 -15.82 5.00 10.86
C ASN A 42 -16.19 6.03 11.93
N SER A 43 -15.44 6.13 13.04
CA SER A 43 -15.69 7.12 14.09
C SER A 43 -14.81 8.36 13.99
N THR A 44 -13.81 8.35 13.09
CA THR A 44 -12.99 9.53 12.81
C THR A 44 -13.83 10.55 12.03
N PRO A 45 -13.94 11.81 12.51
CA PRO A 45 -14.78 12.82 11.88
C PRO A 45 -14.40 13.10 10.43
N ILE A 46 -15.38 13.17 9.55
CA ILE A 46 -15.22 13.67 8.18
C ILE A 46 -15.13 15.19 8.23
N LYS A 47 -14.13 15.74 7.55
CA LYS A 47 -13.94 17.17 7.35
C LYS A 47 -14.02 17.49 5.86
N TYR A 48 -14.22 18.73 5.52
CA TYR A 48 -14.34 19.19 4.13
C TYR A 48 -13.42 20.36 3.88
N VAL A 49 -12.86 20.40 2.69
CA VAL A 49 -12.04 21.51 2.22
C VAL A 49 -12.32 21.79 0.75
N ARG A 50 -12.44 23.08 0.41
CA ARG A 50 -12.71 23.50 -0.97
C ARG A 50 -11.43 23.63 -1.77
N VAL A 51 -11.33 22.86 -2.88
CA VAL A 51 -10.23 22.94 -3.84
C VAL A 51 -10.80 22.80 -5.26
N ASN A 52 -10.24 23.48 -6.23
CA ASN A 52 -10.57 23.36 -7.66
C ASN A 52 -12.09 23.30 -7.95
N GLY A 53 -12.89 24.06 -7.21
CA GLY A 53 -14.35 24.12 -7.41
C GLY A 53 -15.15 22.99 -6.79
N VAL A 54 -14.54 22.08 -6.04
CA VAL A 54 -15.18 20.94 -5.37
C VAL A 54 -14.89 20.94 -3.87
N ASP A 55 -15.81 20.45 -3.04
CA ASP A 55 -15.58 20.22 -1.62
C ASP A 55 -15.14 18.75 -1.46
N LEU A 56 -13.85 18.56 -1.16
CA LEU A 56 -13.28 17.25 -0.90
C LEU A 56 -13.46 16.87 0.57
N ALA A 57 -13.95 15.67 0.80
CA ALA A 57 -14.06 15.07 2.12
C ALA A 57 -12.75 14.40 2.51
N TYR A 58 -12.29 14.59 3.74
CA TYR A 58 -11.05 14.00 4.24
C TYR A 58 -11.15 13.63 5.71
N ARG A 59 -10.27 12.75 6.16
CA ARG A 59 -10.02 12.42 7.56
C ARG A 59 -8.56 12.59 7.91
N GLU A 60 -8.32 12.78 9.21
CA GLU A 60 -6.99 12.91 9.79
C GLU A 60 -6.79 11.86 10.87
N TYR A 61 -5.59 11.26 10.90
CA TYR A 61 -5.18 10.31 11.92
C TYR A 61 -3.80 10.70 12.44
N GLY A 62 -3.59 10.59 13.76
CA GLY A 62 -2.40 11.16 14.40
C GLY A 62 -2.46 12.69 14.45
N SER A 63 -1.51 13.29 15.12
CA SER A 63 -1.47 14.77 15.29
C SER A 63 -0.05 15.32 15.27
N GLY A 64 0.94 14.50 15.00
CA GLY A 64 2.35 14.88 15.04
C GLY A 64 3.12 14.35 13.83
N GLY A 65 4.34 14.82 13.69
CA GLY A 65 5.24 14.42 12.63
C GLY A 65 4.96 15.10 11.29
N GLU A 66 5.60 14.58 10.24
CA GLU A 66 5.40 15.08 8.88
C GLU A 66 4.05 14.63 8.32
N PRO A 67 3.43 15.44 7.44
CA PRO A 67 2.18 15.05 6.80
C PRO A 67 2.40 13.97 5.75
N ILE A 68 1.44 13.04 5.66
CA ILE A 68 1.35 12.07 4.59
C ILE A 68 -0.07 12.05 4.01
N LEU A 69 -0.18 12.15 2.69
CA LEU A 69 -1.43 12.02 1.95
C LEU A 69 -1.53 10.61 1.38
N LEU A 70 -2.62 9.94 1.69
CA LEU A 70 -2.93 8.61 1.17
C LEU A 70 -3.96 8.73 0.03
N GLN A 71 -3.68 8.08 -1.10
CA GLN A 71 -4.51 8.08 -2.31
C GLN A 71 -5.06 6.68 -2.54
N GLU A 72 -6.38 6.56 -2.54
CA GLU A 72 -7.14 5.31 -2.59
C GLU A 72 -7.17 4.65 -3.98
N GLY A 73 -7.62 3.40 -4.03
CA GLY A 73 -7.77 2.64 -5.26
C GLY A 73 -9.06 2.94 -6.01
N PHE A 74 -9.26 2.25 -7.14
CA PHE A 74 -10.46 2.33 -7.95
C PHE A 74 -11.66 1.70 -7.24
N ASP A 75 -12.81 2.37 -7.24
CA ASP A 75 -14.04 1.91 -6.57
C ASP A 75 -13.87 1.81 -5.04
N GLU A 76 -13.01 2.61 -4.46
CA GLU A 76 -12.75 2.69 -3.02
C GLU A 76 -13.13 4.08 -2.48
N THR A 77 -13.24 4.17 -1.18
CA THR A 77 -13.45 5.41 -0.43
C THR A 77 -12.54 5.42 0.80
N GLN A 78 -12.36 6.56 1.43
CA GLN A 78 -11.63 6.64 2.70
C GLN A 78 -12.17 5.71 3.80
N ASP A 79 -13.39 5.15 3.66
CA ASP A 79 -13.97 4.15 4.57
C ASP A 79 -13.51 2.72 4.26
N THR A 80 -13.13 2.42 3.02
CA THR A 80 -12.90 1.06 2.53
C THR A 80 -11.47 0.80 2.07
N ALA A 81 -10.76 1.83 1.63
CA ALA A 81 -9.44 1.71 1.01
C ALA A 81 -8.33 1.24 1.95
N TRP A 82 -8.44 1.54 3.25
CA TRP A 82 -7.32 1.42 4.16
C TRP A 82 -7.60 0.48 5.32
N ASN A 83 -6.63 -0.37 5.65
CA ASN A 83 -6.70 -1.18 6.86
C ASN A 83 -6.44 -0.32 8.12
N ALA A 84 -7.24 -0.53 9.17
CA ALA A 84 -7.15 0.24 10.42
C ALA A 84 -5.79 0.10 11.14
N THR A 85 -5.12 -1.05 11.02
CA THR A 85 -3.78 -1.28 11.58
C THR A 85 -2.72 -0.56 10.75
N PHE A 86 -2.81 -0.59 9.42
CA PHE A 86 -1.92 0.16 8.53
C PHE A 86 -1.97 1.66 8.85
N LEU A 87 -3.17 2.24 8.92
CA LEU A 87 -3.35 3.64 9.32
C LEU A 87 -2.83 3.92 10.74
N GLY A 88 -3.11 3.01 11.67
CA GLY A 88 -2.67 3.13 13.06
C GLY A 88 -1.15 3.18 13.20
N LEU A 89 -0.44 2.32 12.47
CA LEU A 89 1.02 2.32 12.42
C LEU A 89 1.56 3.64 11.87
N LEU A 90 1.08 4.11 10.73
CA LEU A 90 1.48 5.40 10.16
C LEU A 90 1.23 6.55 11.13
N ALA A 91 0.04 6.58 11.77
CA ALA A 91 -0.38 7.61 12.70
C ALA A 91 0.47 7.69 13.98
N THR A 92 1.32 6.69 14.26
CA THR A 92 2.30 6.74 15.37
C THR A 92 3.40 7.76 15.15
N LYS A 93 3.72 8.09 13.88
CA LYS A 93 4.85 8.96 13.52
C LYS A 93 4.48 10.09 12.56
N TYR A 94 3.39 9.97 11.83
CA TYR A 94 2.96 10.90 10.79
C TYR A 94 1.59 11.47 11.07
N HIS A 95 1.33 12.67 10.56
CA HIS A 95 -0.02 13.21 10.45
C HIS A 95 -0.62 12.69 9.14
N VAL A 96 -1.49 11.70 9.23
CA VAL A 96 -2.01 10.93 8.09
C VAL A 96 -3.32 11.54 7.62
N TYR A 97 -3.42 11.78 6.32
CA TYR A 97 -4.61 12.27 5.65
C TYR A 97 -5.12 11.25 4.64
N THR A 98 -6.39 10.88 4.73
CA THR A 98 -7.14 10.15 3.70
C THR A 98 -8.20 11.08 3.13
N TYR A 99 -8.58 10.92 1.88
CA TYR A 99 -9.64 11.74 1.27
C TYR A 99 -10.34 10.97 0.16
N ASP A 100 -11.58 11.32 -0.09
CA ASP A 100 -12.34 10.81 -1.24
C ASP A 100 -12.08 11.70 -2.47
N TYR A 101 -11.89 11.11 -3.64
CA TYR A 101 -11.78 11.86 -4.89
C TYR A 101 -13.09 12.59 -5.20
N ARG A 102 -13.04 13.62 -6.06
CA ARG A 102 -14.24 14.29 -6.55
C ARG A 102 -15.23 13.27 -7.13
N GLY A 103 -16.49 13.37 -6.72
CA GLY A 103 -17.57 12.48 -7.13
C GLY A 103 -17.59 11.11 -6.44
N VAL A 104 -16.64 10.82 -5.57
CA VAL A 104 -16.54 9.55 -4.84
C VAL A 104 -16.85 9.77 -3.36
N GLY A 105 -17.35 8.75 -2.67
CA GLY A 105 -17.58 8.75 -1.23
C GLY A 105 -18.38 9.95 -0.75
N TYR A 106 -17.79 10.73 0.14
CA TYR A 106 -18.39 11.92 0.74
C TYR A 106 -18.03 13.23 0.02
N SER A 107 -17.12 13.19 -0.96
CA SER A 107 -16.74 14.38 -1.73
C SER A 107 -17.83 14.80 -2.70
N ASN A 108 -17.95 16.12 -2.90
CA ASN A 108 -18.84 16.66 -3.93
C ASN A 108 -18.32 16.32 -5.33
N ASP A 109 -19.20 16.42 -6.31
CA ASP A 109 -18.91 16.15 -7.70
C ASP A 109 -18.98 17.44 -8.55
N THR A 110 -18.38 17.37 -9.73
CA THR A 110 -18.51 18.38 -10.77
C THR A 110 -19.10 17.78 -12.04
N PRO A 111 -19.79 18.59 -12.90
CA PRO A 111 -20.34 18.09 -14.16
C PRO A 111 -19.25 17.56 -15.10
N GLY A 112 -19.58 16.57 -15.89
CA GLY A 112 -18.70 15.99 -16.92
C GLY A 112 -17.88 14.80 -16.43
N ASN A 113 -17.04 14.29 -17.31
CA ASN A 113 -16.08 13.22 -16.99
C ASN A 113 -14.83 13.85 -16.37
N HIS A 114 -14.17 13.08 -15.51
CA HIS A 114 -12.90 13.44 -14.89
C HIS A 114 -11.70 12.84 -15.63
N THR A 115 -10.50 13.28 -15.26
CA THR A 115 -9.23 12.74 -15.75
C THR A 115 -8.31 12.37 -14.58
N ILE A 116 -7.35 11.46 -14.81
CA ILE A 116 -6.34 11.13 -13.78
C ILE A 116 -5.52 12.37 -13.40
N LEU A 117 -5.23 13.25 -14.38
CA LEU A 117 -4.56 14.52 -14.12
C LEU A 117 -5.41 15.46 -13.24
N GLU A 118 -6.73 15.52 -13.45
CA GLU A 118 -7.62 16.35 -12.61
C GLU A 118 -7.64 15.84 -11.15
N TYR A 119 -7.62 14.54 -10.91
CA TYR A 119 -7.45 13.99 -9.55
C TYR A 119 -6.09 14.35 -8.94
N ALA A 120 -5.03 14.33 -9.74
CA ALA A 120 -3.69 14.76 -9.31
C ALA A 120 -3.63 16.27 -9.00
N ASP A 121 -4.27 17.11 -9.80
CA ASP A 121 -4.39 18.56 -9.56
C ASP A 121 -5.17 18.84 -8.27
N ASP A 122 -6.20 18.04 -7.97
CA ASP A 122 -6.93 18.14 -6.70
C ASP A 122 -6.03 17.78 -5.51
N ALA A 123 -5.26 16.72 -5.61
CA ALA A 123 -4.31 16.34 -4.57
C ALA A 123 -3.25 17.44 -4.36
N ALA A 124 -2.75 18.04 -5.43
CA ALA A 124 -1.80 19.15 -5.37
C ALA A 124 -2.38 20.40 -4.71
N ALA A 125 -3.67 20.69 -4.95
CA ALA A 125 -4.38 21.83 -4.36
C ALA A 125 -4.83 21.54 -2.92
N LEU A 126 -5.11 20.28 -2.59
CA LEU A 126 -5.50 19.84 -1.24
C LEU A 126 -4.41 20.13 -0.20
N MET A 127 -3.13 19.87 -0.55
CA MET A 127 -2.02 20.05 0.38
C MET A 127 -1.93 21.47 0.96
N PRO A 128 -1.86 22.56 0.16
CA PRO A 128 -1.84 23.92 0.71
C PRO A 128 -3.15 24.30 1.39
N ALA A 129 -4.30 23.77 0.98
CA ALA A 129 -5.58 23.99 1.64
C ALA A 129 -5.62 23.35 3.05
N LEU A 130 -4.84 22.28 3.28
CA LEU A 130 -4.60 21.68 4.60
C LEU A 130 -3.45 22.35 5.38
N GLY A 131 -2.78 23.37 4.81
CA GLY A 131 -1.72 24.14 5.46
C GLY A 131 -0.30 23.63 5.19
N TYR A 132 -0.09 22.75 4.22
CA TYR A 132 1.21 22.18 3.88
C TYR A 132 1.65 22.58 2.47
N SER A 133 2.90 23.01 2.32
CA SER A 133 3.47 23.27 0.98
C SER A 133 3.74 21.99 0.20
N SER A 134 4.08 20.90 0.92
CA SER A 134 4.35 19.57 0.38
C SER A 134 4.10 18.49 1.42
N MET A 135 3.78 17.28 0.98
CA MET A 135 3.53 16.11 1.83
C MET A 135 4.29 14.88 1.32
N ASN A 136 4.49 13.89 2.19
CA ASN A 136 4.75 12.55 1.73
C ASN A 136 3.47 12.02 1.07
N VAL A 137 3.60 11.20 0.03
CA VAL A 137 2.45 10.65 -0.71
C VAL A 137 2.56 9.13 -0.75
N TYR A 138 1.47 8.44 -0.50
CA TYR A 138 1.37 6.99 -0.66
C TYR A 138 0.07 6.68 -1.41
N GLY A 139 0.19 6.13 -2.61
CA GLY A 139 -0.95 5.75 -3.45
C GLY A 139 -1.03 4.26 -3.67
N GLN A 140 -2.24 3.71 -3.61
CA GLN A 140 -2.50 2.31 -3.94
C GLN A 140 -3.34 2.20 -5.21
N SER A 141 -3.01 1.26 -6.09
CA SER A 141 -3.78 0.96 -7.31
C SER A 141 -4.04 2.23 -8.16
N LEU A 142 -5.29 2.68 -8.33
CA LEU A 142 -5.63 3.95 -8.99
C LEU A 142 -4.88 5.12 -8.36
N GLY A 143 -4.82 5.17 -7.03
CA GLY A 143 -4.08 6.21 -6.30
C GLY A 143 -2.60 6.22 -6.63
N SER A 144 -2.00 5.08 -7.01
CA SER A 144 -0.62 5.04 -7.48
C SER A 144 -0.46 5.71 -8.87
N CYS A 145 -1.46 5.59 -9.74
CA CYS A 145 -1.49 6.28 -11.04
C CYS A 145 -1.63 7.79 -10.86
N ILE A 146 -2.55 8.21 -9.97
CA ILE A 146 -2.75 9.62 -9.60
C ILE A 146 -1.49 10.20 -8.96
N SER A 147 -0.81 9.43 -8.08
CA SER A 147 0.44 9.85 -7.43
C SER A 147 1.59 10.04 -8.43
N GLN A 148 1.65 9.23 -9.50
CA GLN A 148 2.60 9.42 -10.58
C GLN A 148 2.33 10.73 -11.36
N GLU A 149 1.07 10.99 -11.73
CA GLU A 149 0.70 12.28 -12.37
C GLU A 149 1.00 13.45 -11.44
N LEU A 150 0.70 13.31 -10.15
CA LEU A 150 0.97 14.34 -9.15
C LEU A 150 2.47 14.69 -9.10
N VAL A 151 3.35 13.69 -8.96
CA VAL A 151 4.79 13.96 -8.83
C VAL A 151 5.42 14.45 -10.14
N ILE A 152 4.90 14.04 -11.30
CA ILE A 152 5.38 14.49 -12.61
C ILE A 152 4.98 15.95 -12.88
N ASN A 153 3.73 16.33 -12.57
CA ASN A 153 3.20 17.65 -12.88
C ASN A 153 3.37 18.67 -11.74
N HIS A 154 3.48 18.21 -10.48
CA HIS A 154 3.63 19.04 -9.28
C HIS A 154 4.75 18.50 -8.36
N PRO A 155 6.00 18.35 -8.86
CA PRO A 155 7.08 17.71 -8.09
C PRO A 155 7.39 18.40 -6.76
N GLU A 156 7.13 19.72 -6.66
CA GLU A 156 7.32 20.51 -5.43
C GLU A 156 6.33 20.15 -4.32
N ARG A 157 5.25 19.44 -4.64
CA ARG A 157 4.22 18.98 -3.68
C ARG A 157 4.59 17.67 -3.01
N VAL A 158 5.48 16.87 -3.60
CA VAL A 158 5.79 15.52 -3.14
C VAL A 158 7.17 15.47 -2.51
N ARG A 159 7.26 15.07 -1.24
CA ARG A 159 8.52 14.86 -0.52
C ARG A 159 9.09 13.47 -0.80
N LYS A 160 8.34 12.43 -0.44
CA LYS A 160 8.62 11.03 -0.72
C LYS A 160 7.41 10.38 -1.35
N LEU A 161 7.63 9.38 -2.19
CA LEU A 161 6.60 8.74 -2.99
C LEU A 161 6.55 7.24 -2.71
N GLY A 162 5.45 6.76 -2.14
CA GLY A 162 5.10 5.34 -2.02
C GLY A 162 4.07 4.96 -3.08
N LEU A 163 4.31 3.92 -3.85
CA LEU A 163 3.42 3.42 -4.89
C LEU A 163 3.15 1.93 -4.66
N ASP A 164 1.95 1.61 -4.23
CA ASP A 164 1.50 0.24 -3.98
C ASP A 164 0.66 -0.26 -5.16
N SER A 165 0.90 -1.51 -5.57
CA SER A 165 0.13 -2.18 -6.63
C SER A 165 0.01 -1.31 -7.88
N VAL A 166 1.16 -0.85 -8.36
CA VAL A 166 1.32 0.24 -9.32
C VAL A 166 1.24 -0.21 -10.77
N SER A 167 0.68 0.66 -11.63
CA SER A 167 0.82 0.58 -13.09
C SER A 167 1.14 1.95 -13.68
N TYR A 168 1.91 1.98 -14.76
CA TYR A 168 2.17 3.19 -15.54
C TYR A 168 1.19 3.39 -16.71
N SER A 169 0.35 2.39 -16.98
CA SER A 169 -0.75 2.45 -17.96
C SER A 169 -1.66 1.22 -17.79
N ILE A 170 -2.96 1.40 -17.96
CA ILE A 170 -3.90 0.27 -18.00
C ILE A 170 -3.93 -0.44 -19.35
N ARG A 171 -3.28 0.13 -20.39
CA ARG A 171 -3.33 -0.38 -21.78
C ARG A 171 -2.17 -1.30 -22.13
N ILE A 172 -1.33 -1.67 -21.17
CA ILE A 172 -0.25 -2.62 -21.37
C ILE A 172 -0.75 -4.07 -21.25
N PRO A 173 -0.12 -5.03 -21.96
CA PRO A 173 -0.56 -6.42 -21.95
C PRO A 173 -0.66 -7.03 -20.55
N GLU A 174 0.25 -6.68 -19.67
CA GLU A 174 0.31 -7.18 -18.28
C GLU A 174 -0.92 -6.76 -17.47
N CYS A 175 -1.56 -5.64 -17.79
CA CYS A 175 -2.72 -5.09 -17.08
C CYS A 175 -4.06 -5.40 -17.78
N GLN A 176 -4.13 -6.43 -18.62
CA GLN A 176 -5.36 -6.75 -19.37
C GLN A 176 -6.56 -7.04 -18.45
N ASN A 177 -6.34 -7.66 -17.28
CA ASN A 177 -7.42 -7.90 -16.31
C ASN A 177 -7.96 -6.59 -15.75
N LEU A 178 -7.07 -5.65 -15.42
CA LEU A 178 -7.43 -4.30 -14.98
C LEU A 178 -8.21 -3.57 -16.07
N PHE A 179 -7.70 -3.57 -17.30
CA PHE A 179 -8.37 -2.93 -18.45
C PHE A 179 -9.80 -3.45 -18.64
N ASN A 180 -9.98 -4.78 -18.62
CA ASN A 180 -11.28 -5.40 -18.78
C ASN A 180 -12.26 -5.02 -17.63
N LYS A 181 -11.78 -4.99 -16.38
CA LYS A 181 -12.56 -4.55 -15.22
C LYS A 181 -13.03 -3.10 -15.41
N ILE A 182 -12.12 -2.19 -15.70
CA ILE A 182 -12.42 -0.77 -15.92
C ILE A 182 -13.39 -0.56 -17.08
N GLN A 183 -13.17 -1.25 -18.19
CA GLN A 183 -14.06 -1.17 -19.36
C GLN A 183 -15.48 -1.68 -19.06
N SER A 184 -15.63 -2.73 -18.25
CA SER A 184 -16.94 -3.25 -17.89
C SER A 184 -17.74 -2.27 -17.02
N VAL A 185 -17.08 -1.53 -16.13
CA VAL A 185 -17.70 -0.46 -15.34
C VAL A 185 -18.07 0.72 -16.23
N ALA A 186 -17.18 1.19 -17.08
CA ALA A 186 -17.45 2.30 -17.99
C ALA A 186 -18.62 2.01 -18.93
N ASN A 187 -18.76 0.77 -19.39
CA ASN A 187 -19.84 0.34 -20.29
C ASN A 187 -21.15 -0.03 -19.56
N ASN A 188 -21.27 0.18 -18.25
CA ASN A 188 -22.41 -0.22 -17.42
C ASN A 188 -22.74 -1.73 -17.48
N THR A 189 -21.80 -2.58 -17.83
CA THR A 189 -21.97 -4.04 -17.76
C THR A 189 -21.78 -4.56 -16.35
N GLN A 190 -21.22 -3.73 -15.47
CA GLN A 190 -21.12 -3.92 -14.03
C GLN A 190 -21.76 -2.71 -13.33
N PRO A 191 -22.72 -2.90 -12.41
CA PRO A 191 -23.29 -1.79 -11.65
C PRO A 191 -22.20 -1.07 -10.85
N ALA A 192 -22.19 0.26 -10.94
CA ALA A 192 -21.26 1.10 -10.17
C ALA A 192 -21.94 2.42 -9.81
N ALA A 193 -21.45 3.06 -8.74
CA ALA A 193 -21.87 4.41 -8.41
C ALA A 193 -21.45 5.41 -9.50
N PRO A 194 -22.16 6.52 -9.69
CA PRO A 194 -21.83 7.49 -10.75
C PRO A 194 -20.39 7.99 -10.70
N GLY A 195 -19.83 8.22 -9.50
CA GLY A 195 -18.44 8.63 -9.33
C GLY A 195 -17.45 7.57 -9.80
N VAL A 196 -17.68 6.32 -9.46
CA VAL A 196 -16.86 5.17 -9.88
C VAL A 196 -16.89 4.99 -11.40
N GLN A 197 -18.05 5.26 -12.04
CA GLN A 197 -18.11 5.28 -13.49
C GLN A 197 -17.26 6.39 -14.11
N LYS A 198 -17.21 7.57 -13.48
CA LYS A 198 -16.31 8.66 -13.90
C LYS A 198 -14.84 8.32 -13.71
N GLU A 199 -14.47 7.63 -12.62
CA GLU A 199 -13.12 7.06 -12.44
C GLU A 199 -12.76 6.09 -13.58
N ALA A 200 -13.71 5.21 -13.97
CA ALA A 200 -13.49 4.29 -15.09
C ALA A 200 -13.26 5.03 -16.41
N TYR A 201 -14.01 6.09 -16.70
CA TYR A 201 -13.75 6.94 -17.86
C TYR A 201 -12.41 7.66 -17.77
N ALA A 202 -12.01 8.17 -16.60
CA ALA A 202 -10.72 8.78 -16.39
C ALA A 202 -9.56 7.81 -16.67
N CYS A 203 -9.68 6.57 -16.15
CA CYS A 203 -8.71 5.51 -16.41
C CYS A 203 -8.62 5.15 -17.91
N LEU A 204 -9.76 5.03 -18.60
CA LEU A 204 -9.79 4.71 -20.03
C LEU A 204 -9.26 5.86 -20.91
N ALA A 205 -9.38 7.11 -20.47
CA ALA A 205 -8.85 8.27 -21.19
C ALA A 205 -7.35 8.50 -20.93
N TRP A 206 -6.81 7.87 -19.87
CA TRP A 206 -5.44 8.08 -19.44
C TRP A 206 -4.41 7.45 -20.40
N ASN A 207 -3.40 8.24 -20.79
CA ASN A 207 -2.33 7.82 -21.70
C ASN A 207 -1.16 7.14 -20.98
N GLY A 208 -1.14 7.18 -19.63
CA GLY A 208 -0.06 6.64 -18.82
C GLY A 208 1.09 7.62 -18.59
N THR A 209 2.03 7.20 -17.73
CA THR A 209 3.12 8.03 -17.21
C THR A 209 4.51 7.60 -17.67
N TRP A 210 4.63 6.56 -18.51
CA TRP A 210 5.91 5.97 -18.88
C TRP A 210 7.00 6.99 -19.25
N SER A 211 6.67 7.97 -20.08
CA SER A 211 7.63 8.99 -20.55
C SER A 211 8.08 9.97 -19.44
N GLY A 212 7.32 10.10 -18.37
CA GLY A 212 7.63 11.00 -17.25
C GLY A 212 8.38 10.32 -16.10
N LEU A 213 8.37 8.99 -16.02
CA LEU A 213 8.91 8.25 -14.88
C LEU A 213 10.40 8.53 -14.60
N SER A 214 11.22 8.61 -15.66
CA SER A 214 12.66 8.88 -15.52
C SER A 214 12.99 10.30 -15.03
N GLY A 215 12.00 11.19 -15.04
CA GLY A 215 12.10 12.56 -14.52
C GLY A 215 11.82 12.67 -13.02
N ILE A 216 11.27 11.62 -12.38
CA ILE A 216 10.95 11.63 -10.95
C ILE A 216 12.25 11.63 -10.14
N GLN A 217 12.42 12.66 -9.30
CA GLN A 217 13.61 12.86 -8.45
C GLN A 217 13.34 12.54 -6.97
N GLN A 218 12.07 12.36 -6.61
CA GLN A 218 11.69 12.03 -5.24
C GLN A 218 12.12 10.60 -4.90
N ASN A 219 12.56 10.41 -3.65
CA ASN A 219 12.78 9.08 -3.13
C ASN A 219 11.49 8.28 -3.28
N THR A 220 11.57 7.16 -3.97
CA THR A 220 10.41 6.37 -4.37
C THR A 220 10.50 4.95 -3.85
N MET A 221 9.41 4.46 -3.28
CA MET A 221 9.21 3.05 -2.92
C MET A 221 8.08 2.47 -3.77
N LEU A 222 8.32 1.31 -4.35
CA LEU A 222 7.31 0.48 -5.00
C LEU A 222 7.02 -0.74 -4.13
N VAL A 223 5.75 -1.01 -3.88
CA VAL A 223 5.31 -2.18 -3.11
C VAL A 223 4.36 -3.00 -3.98
N VAL A 224 4.53 -4.32 -4.00
CA VAL A 224 3.67 -5.21 -4.78
C VAL A 224 3.63 -6.61 -4.20
N GLY A 225 2.46 -7.23 -4.24
CA GLY A 225 2.28 -8.66 -3.97
C GLY A 225 2.70 -9.51 -5.18
N THR A 226 3.39 -10.64 -4.97
CA THR A 226 3.83 -11.49 -6.09
C THR A 226 2.67 -12.28 -6.74
N ALA A 227 1.51 -12.37 -6.07
CA ALA A 227 0.27 -12.95 -6.61
C ALA A 227 -0.70 -11.89 -7.16
N ASP A 228 -0.28 -10.62 -7.28
CA ASP A 228 -1.08 -9.57 -7.90
C ASP A 228 -1.28 -9.87 -9.39
N ASN A 229 -2.53 -10.11 -9.78
CA ASN A 229 -2.95 -10.39 -11.17
C ASN A 229 -3.70 -9.21 -11.81
N ILE A 230 -3.79 -8.08 -11.12
CA ILE A 230 -4.41 -6.82 -11.59
C ILE A 230 -3.33 -5.88 -12.11
N THR A 231 -2.32 -5.59 -11.27
CA THR A 231 -1.08 -4.88 -11.62
C THR A 231 0.13 -5.76 -11.28
N PRO A 232 0.46 -6.74 -12.13
CA PRO A 232 1.45 -7.75 -11.82
C PRO A 232 2.82 -7.17 -11.48
N GLN A 233 3.56 -7.87 -10.60
CA GLN A 233 4.89 -7.45 -10.15
C GLN A 233 5.86 -7.08 -11.27
N ALA A 234 5.68 -7.65 -12.47
CA ALA A 234 6.50 -7.31 -13.64
C ALA A 234 6.41 -5.82 -14.00
N VAL A 235 5.24 -5.20 -13.80
CA VAL A 235 5.02 -3.77 -14.05
C VAL A 235 5.79 -2.92 -13.02
N ALA A 236 5.76 -3.30 -11.75
CA ALA A 236 6.55 -2.62 -10.71
C ALA A 236 8.07 -2.71 -11.01
N VAL A 237 8.54 -3.86 -11.51
CA VAL A 237 9.95 -4.03 -11.94
C VAL A 237 10.28 -3.10 -13.12
N GLN A 238 9.38 -2.96 -14.10
CA GLN A 238 9.57 -2.04 -15.23
C GLN A 238 9.67 -0.59 -14.73
N ILE A 239 8.78 -0.15 -13.84
CA ILE A 239 8.78 1.20 -13.24
C ILE A 239 10.07 1.43 -12.45
N ALA A 240 10.50 0.45 -11.63
CA ALA A 240 11.74 0.54 -10.86
C ALA A 240 12.97 0.72 -11.75
N GLY A 241 12.94 0.20 -12.98
CA GLY A 241 13.98 0.40 -13.98
C GLY A 241 13.99 1.82 -14.59
N GLN A 242 12.93 2.60 -14.43
CA GLN A 242 12.83 3.97 -14.96
C GLN A 242 13.12 5.03 -13.89
N ILE A 243 12.73 4.81 -12.64
CA ILE A 243 12.95 5.76 -11.56
C ILE A 243 14.25 5.42 -10.84
N ASN A 244 15.21 6.32 -10.86
CA ASN A 244 16.52 6.10 -10.26
C ASN A 244 16.43 5.96 -8.72
N GLY A 245 17.14 4.96 -8.16
CA GLY A 245 17.22 4.77 -6.71
C GLY A 245 15.94 4.24 -6.05
N THR A 246 15.05 3.62 -6.82
CA THR A 246 13.77 3.11 -6.29
C THR A 246 13.96 1.93 -5.34
N TRP A 247 13.28 1.97 -4.19
CA TRP A 247 13.03 0.79 -3.37
C TRP A 247 11.96 -0.07 -4.01
N LEU A 248 12.25 -1.34 -4.28
CA LEU A 248 11.27 -2.31 -4.76
C LEU A 248 11.05 -3.39 -3.70
N VAL A 249 9.88 -3.35 -3.06
CA VAL A 249 9.42 -4.33 -2.07
C VAL A 249 8.43 -5.28 -2.72
N ARG A 250 8.71 -6.59 -2.63
CA ARG A 250 7.83 -7.63 -3.17
C ARG A 250 7.43 -8.59 -2.05
N PHE A 251 6.16 -8.62 -1.71
CA PHE A 251 5.61 -9.55 -0.74
C PHE A 251 5.18 -10.86 -1.40
N LYS A 252 5.77 -11.96 -0.93
CA LYS A 252 5.48 -13.29 -1.46
C LYS A 252 4.01 -13.66 -1.25
N ASP A 253 3.37 -14.14 -2.33
CA ASP A 253 2.01 -14.69 -2.36
C ASP A 253 0.89 -13.72 -1.93
N LEU A 254 1.18 -12.42 -1.74
CA LEU A 254 0.14 -11.42 -1.49
C LEU A 254 -0.53 -10.97 -2.80
N PRO A 255 -1.84 -10.70 -2.76
CA PRO A 255 -2.62 -10.25 -3.91
C PRO A 255 -2.45 -8.75 -4.19
N HIS A 256 -3.30 -8.21 -5.06
CA HIS A 256 -3.47 -6.78 -5.31
C HIS A 256 -3.86 -6.03 -4.03
N VAL A 257 -3.19 -4.91 -3.73
CA VAL A 257 -3.41 -4.08 -2.52
C VAL A 257 -3.28 -4.93 -1.24
N GLY A 258 -2.13 -5.60 -1.09
CA GLY A 258 -1.88 -6.57 -0.01
C GLY A 258 -1.84 -5.99 1.41
N ASN A 259 -2.00 -4.67 1.58
CA ASN A 259 -2.09 -4.06 2.92
C ASN A 259 -3.33 -4.51 3.71
N HIS A 260 -4.35 -5.07 3.07
CA HIS A 260 -5.51 -5.66 3.73
C HIS A 260 -5.19 -7.01 4.37
N GLU A 261 -4.33 -7.81 3.75
CA GLU A 261 -3.91 -9.13 4.23
C GLU A 261 -2.71 -9.07 5.16
N ALA A 262 -1.80 -8.12 4.93
CA ALA A 262 -0.56 -7.95 5.69
C ALA A 262 -0.35 -6.50 6.16
N PRO A 263 -1.31 -5.92 6.93
CA PRO A 263 -1.29 -4.49 7.27
C PRO A 263 -0.09 -4.09 8.12
N VAL A 264 0.46 -4.99 8.91
CA VAL A 264 1.63 -4.73 9.74
C VAL A 264 2.87 -4.60 8.88
N GLU A 265 3.13 -5.59 8.03
CA GLU A 265 4.31 -5.64 7.17
C GLU A 265 4.32 -4.47 6.17
N TYR A 266 3.16 -4.11 5.61
CA TYR A 266 3.02 -2.94 4.75
C TYR A 266 3.26 -1.64 5.52
N GLY A 267 2.68 -1.52 6.73
CA GLY A 267 2.85 -0.35 7.58
C GLY A 267 4.29 -0.16 8.06
N GLU A 268 4.96 -1.22 8.49
CA GLU A 268 6.36 -1.18 8.92
C GLU A 268 7.29 -0.80 7.75
N ASN A 269 7.10 -1.39 6.56
CA ASN A 269 7.87 -1.01 5.37
C ASN A 269 7.65 0.46 4.97
N ALA A 270 6.40 0.96 5.05
CA ALA A 270 6.12 2.36 4.79
C ALA A 270 6.80 3.27 5.83
N LEU A 271 6.77 2.91 7.13
CA LEU A 271 7.45 3.66 8.19
C LEU A 271 8.97 3.66 8.00
N ASP A 272 9.58 2.55 7.62
CA ASP A 272 11.01 2.43 7.37
C ASP A 272 11.42 3.33 6.20
N PHE A 273 10.71 3.24 5.07
CA PHE A 273 10.96 4.08 3.90
C PHE A 273 10.79 5.57 4.21
N LEU A 274 9.68 5.95 4.82
CA LEU A 274 9.38 7.33 5.13
C LEU A 274 10.37 7.91 6.18
N GLY A 275 10.82 7.09 7.13
CA GLY A 275 11.75 7.47 8.19
C GLY A 275 13.21 7.56 7.76
N MET A 276 13.57 7.06 6.56
CA MET A 276 14.95 7.14 6.09
C MET A 276 15.39 8.58 5.84
N ASN A 277 16.49 8.97 6.50
CA ASN A 277 17.23 10.17 6.13
C ASN A 277 18.21 9.77 5.03
N GLU A 278 17.83 9.97 3.80
CA GLU A 278 18.77 9.84 2.70
C GLU A 278 19.74 11.02 2.77
N SER A 279 20.99 10.71 3.07
CA SER A 279 22.06 11.68 2.92
C SER A 279 22.11 12.14 1.47
N PRO A 280 22.45 13.41 1.18
CA PRO A 280 22.67 13.86 -0.19
C PRO A 280 23.67 12.92 -0.86
N PRO A 281 23.59 12.74 -2.21
CA PRO A 281 24.40 11.77 -2.92
C PRO A 281 25.86 11.93 -2.50
N TYR A 282 26.50 10.80 -2.19
CA TYR A 282 27.92 10.73 -1.90
C TYR A 282 28.65 11.42 -3.05
N ILE A 283 29.05 12.65 -2.85
CA ILE A 283 30.01 13.31 -3.75
C ILE A 283 31.33 12.65 -3.41
N ASN A 284 31.70 11.61 -4.17
CA ASN A 284 33.06 11.09 -4.12
C ASN A 284 34.01 12.28 -4.40
N PRO A 285 34.99 12.52 -3.51
CA PRO A 285 35.96 13.58 -3.70
C PRO A 285 36.83 13.34 -4.92
#